data_c51b505ea64da17cad211d2886ba15bb
#
_entry.id   c51b505ea64da17cad211d2886ba15bb
#
_cell.length_a   1.000
_cell.length_b   1.000
_cell.length_c   1.000
_cell.angle_alpha   90.00
_cell.angle_beta   90.00
_cell.angle_gamma   90.00
#
_symmetry.space_group_name_H-M   'P 1'
#
loop_
_entity.id
_entity.type
_entity.pdbx_description
1 polymer ?
#
loop_
_entity_poly.entity_id
_entity_poly.type
_entity_poly.pdbx_seq_one_letter_code
_entity_poly.pdbx_strand_id
1 'polypeptide(L)'
;MIVVFTGGTGGSKLVQGLQQVVDPRELTVIVNTGDDLEWWGLHVSPDIDSVLYGLADLLSKDRGWGVEDDSFRCLERMKQLRQPSWFSLGDLDLATHLIRTARLRAGKTLSDATAELATKFGIGARVLPMSDDRVSTMLDTSTGTLTFQEYFVRERHQVEVRAVRFDGAEQSRPAPGVIESIERADAIVFAPSNPVTSIGPILAVPGIREGLRRTAAPVAAVSPIVGGAAVSGPAGELMKMMGWPSTLAGVAKAYEDFLDVLVADRTDAKAISNQQSAVSQIAAGHRADSRSTIHDPRSLPSLVYTNTIMRSAGDKRELAEFVLHACAAPQATKA
;
A
#
# COMPACT_ATOMS: atom_id res chain seq x y z
N MET A 1 6.95 3.46 -18.45
CA MET A 1 5.92 2.84 -17.59
C MET A 1 6.25 3.06 -16.13
N ILE A 2 5.34 3.59 -15.35
CA ILE A 2 5.47 3.79 -13.90
C ILE A 2 4.70 2.70 -13.17
N VAL A 3 5.33 2.03 -12.21
CA VAL A 3 4.70 1.00 -11.39
C VAL A 3 4.50 1.51 -9.96
N VAL A 4 3.30 1.38 -9.43
CA VAL A 4 2.96 1.85 -8.08
C VAL A 4 2.51 0.69 -7.22
N PHE A 5 3.13 0.53 -6.07
CA PHE A 5 2.70 -0.40 -5.03
C PHE A 5 1.87 0.34 -3.99
N THR A 6 0.68 -0.15 -3.69
CA THR A 6 -0.25 0.57 -2.81
C THR A 6 -1.22 -0.34 -2.09
N GLY A 7 -1.73 0.16 -0.98
CA GLY A 7 -2.90 -0.31 -0.26
C GLY A 7 -3.52 0.85 0.50
N GLY A 8 -4.83 0.81 0.66
CA GLY A 8 -5.58 1.80 1.42
C GLY A 8 -5.72 3.18 0.77
N THR A 9 -6.39 4.05 1.51
CA THR A 9 -6.83 5.37 1.02
C THR A 9 -5.69 6.37 0.81
N GLY A 10 -4.62 6.28 1.63
CA GLY A 10 -3.44 7.13 1.49
C GLY A 10 -2.74 6.92 0.15
N GLY A 11 -2.58 5.66 -0.24
CA GLY A 11 -1.98 5.29 -1.51
C GLY A 11 -2.81 5.68 -2.72
N SER A 12 -4.14 5.51 -2.66
CA SER A 12 -5.07 5.94 -3.70
C SER A 12 -4.92 7.43 -4.05
N LYS A 13 -4.64 8.30 -3.08
CA LYS A 13 -4.40 9.73 -3.32
C LYS A 13 -3.15 10.00 -4.17
N LEU A 14 -2.06 9.28 -3.94
CA LEU A 14 -0.86 9.42 -4.76
C LEU A 14 -1.10 8.91 -6.17
N VAL A 15 -1.81 7.79 -6.33
CA VAL A 15 -2.20 7.24 -7.63
C VAL A 15 -3.04 8.26 -8.43
N GLN A 16 -3.98 8.96 -7.76
CA GLN A 16 -4.72 10.07 -8.37
C GLN A 16 -3.80 11.23 -8.81
N GLY A 17 -2.74 11.51 -8.09
CA GLY A 17 -1.74 12.50 -8.48
C GLY A 17 -0.95 12.05 -9.71
N LEU A 18 -0.50 10.81 -9.72
CA LEU A 18 0.28 10.25 -10.81
C LEU A 18 -0.49 10.24 -12.14
N GLN A 19 -1.78 9.88 -12.15
CA GLN A 19 -2.58 9.94 -13.39
C GLN A 19 -2.77 11.36 -13.96
N GLN A 20 -2.47 12.42 -13.18
CA GLN A 20 -2.50 13.80 -13.68
C GLN A 20 -1.20 14.22 -14.37
N VAL A 21 -0.11 13.49 -14.14
CA VAL A 21 1.24 13.88 -14.58
C VAL A 21 1.89 12.89 -15.55
N VAL A 22 1.31 11.68 -15.68
CA VAL A 22 1.75 10.69 -16.68
C VAL A 22 0.55 10.24 -17.51
N ASP A 23 0.82 9.73 -18.72
CA ASP A 23 -0.25 9.08 -19.52
C ASP A 23 -0.80 7.90 -18.68
N PRO A 24 -2.11 7.83 -18.41
CA PRO A 24 -2.67 6.74 -17.63
C PRO A 24 -2.31 5.34 -18.16
N ARG A 25 -2.09 5.19 -19.48
CA ARG A 25 -1.66 3.91 -20.08
C ARG A 25 -0.24 3.48 -19.70
N GLU A 26 0.58 4.43 -19.24
CA GLU A 26 1.92 4.19 -18.72
C GLU A 26 1.94 3.96 -17.20
N LEU A 27 0.76 3.90 -16.56
CA LEU A 27 0.61 3.68 -15.12
C LEU A 27 0.10 2.28 -14.85
N THR A 28 0.85 1.49 -14.07
CA THR A 28 0.43 0.20 -13.53
C THR A 28 0.39 0.31 -12.00
N VAL A 29 -0.73 -0.08 -11.39
CA VAL A 29 -0.94 -0.02 -9.95
C VAL A 29 -1.11 -1.44 -9.41
N ILE A 30 -0.18 -1.89 -8.57
CA ILE A 30 -0.21 -3.19 -7.88
C ILE A 30 -0.79 -2.96 -6.50
N VAL A 31 -1.90 -3.62 -6.21
CA VAL A 31 -2.74 -3.32 -5.05
C VAL A 31 -2.76 -4.49 -4.08
N ASN A 32 -2.69 -4.19 -2.79
CA ASN A 32 -2.88 -5.15 -1.70
C ASN A 32 -4.26 -5.81 -1.76
N THR A 33 -4.29 -7.11 -1.56
CA THR A 33 -5.51 -7.91 -1.40
C THR A 33 -5.51 -8.71 -0.08
N GLY A 34 -4.51 -8.46 0.79
CA GLY A 34 -4.43 -9.10 2.11
C GLY A 34 -5.54 -8.70 3.07
N ASP A 35 -6.25 -7.62 2.75
CA ASP A 35 -7.33 -7.05 3.55
C ASP A 35 -8.71 -7.36 2.98
N ASP A 36 -8.77 -8.17 1.91
CA ASP A 36 -10.01 -8.64 1.30
C ASP A 36 -10.83 -9.46 2.29
N LEU A 37 -12.14 -9.30 2.22
CA LEU A 37 -13.06 -10.03 3.11
C LEU A 37 -14.30 -10.52 2.37
N GLU A 38 -14.93 -11.54 2.92
CA GLU A 38 -16.28 -11.90 2.56
C GLU A 38 -17.27 -11.20 3.49
N TRP A 39 -18.16 -10.37 2.93
CA TRP A 39 -19.18 -9.64 3.67
C TRP A 39 -20.55 -9.82 3.03
N TRP A 40 -21.51 -10.34 3.79
CA TRP A 40 -22.85 -10.72 3.31
C TRP A 40 -22.84 -11.66 2.10
N GLY A 41 -21.83 -12.54 2.02
CA GLY A 41 -21.61 -13.43 0.88
C GLY A 41 -21.06 -12.76 -0.37
N LEU A 42 -20.59 -11.51 -0.26
CA LEU A 42 -19.95 -10.77 -1.33
C LEU A 42 -18.43 -10.68 -1.08
N HIS A 43 -17.65 -10.81 -2.14
CA HIS A 43 -16.21 -10.55 -2.10
C HIS A 43 -15.97 -9.04 -2.14
N VAL A 44 -15.36 -8.51 -1.10
CA VAL A 44 -15.02 -7.09 -0.93
C VAL A 44 -13.51 -6.96 -0.95
N SER A 45 -12.98 -6.06 -1.80
CA SER A 45 -11.55 -5.77 -1.93
C SER A 45 -11.31 -4.28 -1.65
N PRO A 46 -11.23 -3.85 -0.37
CA PRO A 46 -11.28 -2.43 -0.01
C PRO A 46 -10.18 -1.59 -0.62
N ASP A 47 -8.97 -2.14 -0.75
CA ASP A 47 -7.83 -1.42 -1.31
C ASP A 47 -7.95 -1.27 -2.83
N ILE A 48 -8.36 -2.33 -3.55
CA ILE A 48 -8.66 -2.26 -4.99
C ILE A 48 -9.77 -1.24 -5.25
N ASP A 49 -10.85 -1.28 -4.46
CA ASP A 49 -11.98 -0.38 -4.62
C ASP A 49 -11.60 1.08 -4.37
N SER A 50 -10.79 1.34 -3.36
CA SER A 50 -10.25 2.68 -3.10
C SER A 50 -9.40 3.21 -4.26
N VAL A 51 -8.62 2.34 -4.92
CA VAL A 51 -7.83 2.71 -6.10
C VAL A 51 -8.74 2.93 -7.32
N LEU A 52 -9.67 2.01 -7.59
CA LEU A 52 -10.61 2.15 -8.72
C LEU A 52 -11.46 3.42 -8.58
N TYR A 53 -12.06 3.64 -7.41
CA TYR A 53 -12.87 4.84 -7.18
C TYR A 53 -12.04 6.12 -7.23
N GLY A 54 -10.79 6.05 -6.73
CA GLY A 54 -9.86 7.17 -6.82
C GLY A 54 -9.52 7.55 -8.27
N LEU A 55 -9.17 6.57 -9.10
CA LEU A 55 -8.82 6.78 -10.50
C LEU A 55 -10.02 7.22 -11.35
N ALA A 56 -11.23 6.84 -10.98
CA ALA A 56 -12.47 7.22 -11.64
C ALA A 56 -13.11 8.53 -11.12
N ASP A 57 -12.47 9.19 -10.13
CA ASP A 57 -13.02 10.37 -9.41
C ASP A 57 -14.39 10.10 -8.73
N LEU A 58 -14.57 8.84 -8.31
CA LEU A 58 -15.78 8.38 -7.62
C LEU A 58 -15.57 8.24 -6.10
N LEU A 59 -14.33 8.37 -5.61
CA LEU A 59 -14.00 8.19 -4.19
C LEU A 59 -14.61 9.29 -3.34
N SER A 60 -15.32 8.93 -2.27
CA SER A 60 -15.88 9.90 -1.35
C SER A 60 -14.78 10.78 -0.71
N LYS A 61 -14.92 12.10 -0.93
CA LYS A 61 -13.95 13.10 -0.45
C LYS A 61 -14.02 13.28 1.06
N ASP A 62 -15.23 13.19 1.59
CA ASP A 62 -15.48 13.40 3.03
C ASP A 62 -15.04 12.19 3.86
N ARG A 63 -15.39 10.99 3.41
CA ARG A 63 -15.08 9.75 4.13
C ARG A 63 -13.67 9.23 3.83
N GLY A 64 -13.15 9.52 2.64
CA GLY A 64 -11.89 8.96 2.13
C GLY A 64 -11.99 7.48 1.72
N TRP A 65 -13.18 6.86 1.77
CA TRP A 65 -13.48 5.51 1.35
C TRP A 65 -14.91 5.42 0.79
N GLY A 66 -15.19 4.37 0.00
CA GLY A 66 -16.49 4.19 -0.64
C GLY A 66 -16.76 5.20 -1.76
N VAL A 67 -17.95 5.18 -2.31
CA VAL A 67 -18.35 6.00 -3.45
C VAL A 67 -18.90 7.36 -2.98
N GLU A 68 -18.63 8.44 -3.73
CA GLU A 68 -19.17 9.77 -3.45
C GLU A 68 -20.70 9.76 -3.55
N ASP A 69 -21.36 10.54 -2.74
CA ASP A 69 -22.83 10.66 -2.66
C ASP A 69 -23.56 9.32 -2.44
N ASP A 70 -22.87 8.29 -1.92
CA ASP A 70 -23.45 6.98 -1.66
C ASP A 70 -24.41 7.03 -0.47
N SER A 71 -25.52 6.28 -0.58
CA SER A 71 -26.47 6.03 0.50
C SER A 71 -26.17 4.71 1.21
N PHE A 72 -26.75 4.53 2.41
CA PHE A 72 -26.54 3.35 3.26
C PHE A 72 -27.86 2.66 3.61
N ARG A 73 -28.85 2.69 2.71
CA ARG A 73 -30.19 2.15 2.95
C ARG A 73 -30.18 0.64 3.15
N CYS A 74 -29.35 -0.07 2.37
CA CYS A 74 -29.16 -1.51 2.54
C CYS A 74 -28.54 -1.82 3.91
N LEU A 75 -27.48 -1.11 4.30
CA LEU A 75 -26.84 -1.27 5.62
C LEU A 75 -27.85 -1.05 6.76
N GLU A 76 -28.67 0.00 6.71
CA GLU A 76 -29.69 0.25 7.72
C GLU A 76 -30.78 -0.86 7.76
N ARG A 77 -31.15 -1.40 6.60
CA ARG A 77 -32.07 -2.55 6.54
C ARG A 77 -31.43 -3.80 7.14
N MET A 78 -30.15 -4.07 6.87
CA MET A 78 -29.40 -5.19 7.45
C MET A 78 -29.32 -5.10 8.98
N LYS A 79 -29.10 -3.89 9.53
CA LYS A 79 -29.19 -3.64 10.99
C LYS A 79 -30.56 -4.00 11.56
N GLN A 80 -31.64 -3.52 10.90
CA GLN A 80 -33.02 -3.84 11.31
C GLN A 80 -33.30 -5.34 11.30
N LEU A 81 -32.70 -6.07 10.35
CA LEU A 81 -32.77 -7.52 10.23
C LEU A 81 -31.77 -8.26 11.14
N ARG A 82 -31.07 -7.55 12.04
CA ARG A 82 -30.08 -8.05 12.99
C ARG A 82 -28.91 -8.82 12.32
N GLN A 83 -28.56 -8.40 11.10
CA GLN A 83 -27.37 -8.93 10.42
C GLN A 83 -26.11 -8.17 10.86
N PRO A 84 -24.91 -8.78 10.74
CA PRO A 84 -23.65 -8.08 10.97
C PRO A 84 -23.58 -6.77 10.18
N SER A 85 -23.18 -5.66 10.84
CA SER A 85 -23.18 -4.33 10.24
C SER A 85 -22.01 -3.44 10.71
N TRP A 86 -20.95 -4.06 11.23
CA TRP A 86 -19.77 -3.33 11.68
C TRP A 86 -18.89 -2.86 10.52
N PHE A 87 -18.94 -3.56 9.37
CA PHE A 87 -18.31 -3.10 8.14
C PHE A 87 -19.33 -2.40 7.26
N SER A 88 -19.11 -1.13 6.99
CA SER A 88 -20.06 -0.30 6.27
C SER A 88 -19.87 -0.40 4.77
N LEU A 89 -20.93 -0.75 4.04
CA LEU A 89 -21.00 -0.69 2.58
C LEU A 89 -22.11 0.25 2.17
N GLY A 90 -21.83 1.13 1.21
CA GLY A 90 -22.83 1.95 0.55
C GLY A 90 -23.63 1.20 -0.50
N ASP A 91 -24.74 1.77 -0.93
CA ASP A 91 -25.63 1.13 -1.92
C ASP A 91 -25.01 1.11 -3.32
N LEU A 92 -24.24 2.14 -3.71
CA LEU A 92 -23.46 2.17 -4.96
C LEU A 92 -22.24 1.25 -4.89
N ASP A 93 -21.55 1.24 -3.74
CA ASP A 93 -20.42 0.35 -3.47
C ASP A 93 -20.83 -1.12 -3.59
N LEU A 94 -22.01 -1.50 -3.10
CA LEU A 94 -22.58 -2.84 -3.24
C LEU A 94 -22.63 -3.30 -4.70
N ALA A 95 -22.87 -2.42 -5.68
CA ALA A 95 -22.92 -2.78 -7.08
C ALA A 95 -21.57 -3.32 -7.57
N THR A 96 -20.45 -2.71 -7.13
CA THR A 96 -19.09 -3.17 -7.42
C THR A 96 -18.85 -4.58 -6.86
N HIS A 97 -19.23 -4.82 -5.61
CA HIS A 97 -19.05 -6.13 -4.96
C HIS A 97 -19.93 -7.22 -5.57
N LEU A 98 -21.15 -6.89 -5.99
CA LEU A 98 -22.05 -7.81 -6.69
C LEU A 98 -21.44 -8.25 -8.04
N ILE A 99 -20.91 -7.31 -8.83
CA ILE A 99 -20.26 -7.60 -10.11
C ILE A 99 -19.04 -8.47 -9.88
N ARG A 100 -18.12 -8.07 -8.99
CA ARG A 100 -16.90 -8.83 -8.65
C ARG A 100 -17.26 -10.25 -8.21
N THR A 101 -18.18 -10.39 -7.26
CA THR A 101 -18.59 -11.71 -6.73
C THR A 101 -19.20 -12.58 -7.80
N ALA A 102 -20.04 -12.02 -8.68
CA ALA A 102 -20.63 -12.78 -9.79
C ALA A 102 -19.54 -13.28 -10.76
N ARG A 103 -18.50 -12.49 -11.03
CA ARG A 103 -17.38 -12.93 -11.89
C ARG A 103 -16.56 -14.05 -11.24
N LEU A 104 -16.20 -13.90 -9.97
CA LEU A 104 -15.47 -14.91 -9.23
C LEU A 104 -16.25 -16.24 -9.16
N ARG A 105 -17.56 -16.20 -8.91
CA ARG A 105 -18.45 -17.38 -8.93
C ARG A 105 -18.57 -18.01 -10.31
N ALA A 106 -18.39 -17.23 -11.37
CA ALA A 106 -18.34 -17.73 -12.75
C ALA A 106 -16.95 -18.27 -13.16
N GLY A 107 -16.01 -18.41 -12.20
CA GLY A 107 -14.67 -18.97 -12.44
C GLY A 107 -13.67 -17.97 -13.04
N LYS A 108 -13.97 -16.67 -13.05
CA LYS A 108 -13.02 -15.63 -13.39
C LYS A 108 -12.09 -15.34 -12.23
N THR A 109 -10.87 -14.85 -12.52
CA THR A 109 -9.90 -14.43 -11.52
C THR A 109 -10.25 -13.06 -10.93
N LEU A 110 -9.60 -12.68 -9.83
CA LEU A 110 -9.69 -11.33 -9.28
C LEU A 110 -9.11 -10.30 -10.26
N SER A 111 -8.02 -10.66 -10.96
CA SER A 111 -7.45 -9.85 -12.03
C SER A 111 -8.45 -9.57 -13.16
N ASP A 112 -9.20 -10.60 -13.62
CA ASP A 112 -10.25 -10.44 -14.65
C ASP A 112 -11.35 -9.49 -14.18
N ALA A 113 -11.84 -9.69 -12.96
CA ALA A 113 -12.90 -8.86 -12.37
C ALA A 113 -12.45 -7.41 -12.18
N THR A 114 -11.21 -7.20 -11.72
CA THR A 114 -10.62 -5.87 -11.54
C THR A 114 -10.45 -5.16 -12.88
N ALA A 115 -9.95 -5.83 -13.91
CA ALA A 115 -9.79 -5.26 -15.25
C ALA A 115 -11.15 -4.89 -15.88
N GLU A 116 -12.19 -5.73 -15.71
CA GLU A 116 -13.53 -5.42 -16.18
C GLU A 116 -14.10 -4.17 -15.47
N LEU A 117 -13.95 -4.08 -14.14
CA LEU A 117 -14.40 -2.91 -13.37
C LEU A 117 -13.63 -1.64 -13.78
N ALA A 118 -12.30 -1.72 -13.91
CA ALA A 118 -11.49 -0.60 -14.38
C ALA A 118 -11.97 -0.09 -15.76
N THR A 119 -12.23 -1.00 -16.69
CA THR A 119 -12.78 -0.65 -18.01
C THR A 119 -14.15 0.03 -17.92
N LYS A 120 -15.06 -0.50 -17.08
CA LYS A 120 -16.40 0.08 -16.88
C LYS A 120 -16.38 1.46 -16.25
N PHE A 121 -15.38 1.72 -15.39
CA PHE A 121 -15.16 3.03 -14.77
C PHE A 121 -14.35 3.99 -15.67
N GLY A 122 -13.96 3.59 -16.88
CA GLY A 122 -13.22 4.43 -17.82
C GLY A 122 -11.76 4.68 -17.40
N ILE A 123 -11.18 3.81 -16.55
CA ILE A 123 -9.83 3.93 -16.06
C ILE A 123 -8.83 3.52 -17.13
N GLY A 124 -7.90 4.41 -17.48
CA GLY A 124 -6.83 4.15 -18.45
C GLY A 124 -5.62 3.42 -17.86
N ALA A 125 -5.41 3.51 -16.56
CA ALA A 125 -4.33 2.84 -15.85
C ALA A 125 -4.61 1.33 -15.70
N ARG A 126 -3.54 0.54 -15.66
CA ARG A 126 -3.64 -0.89 -15.35
C ARG A 126 -3.66 -1.10 -13.83
N VAL A 127 -4.75 -1.65 -13.31
CA VAL A 127 -4.87 -1.99 -11.88
C VAL A 127 -4.79 -3.50 -11.72
N LEU A 128 -3.82 -3.98 -10.94
CA LEU A 128 -3.56 -5.40 -10.71
C LEU A 128 -3.70 -5.71 -9.22
N PRO A 129 -4.43 -6.77 -8.83
CA PRO A 129 -4.26 -7.34 -7.50
C PRO A 129 -2.82 -7.85 -7.34
N MET A 130 -2.29 -7.89 -6.14
CA MET A 130 -0.97 -8.48 -5.90
C MET A 130 -0.92 -9.96 -6.26
N SER A 131 -2.04 -10.66 -6.11
CA SER A 131 -2.23 -12.07 -6.39
C SER A 131 -3.70 -12.37 -6.71
N ASP A 132 -3.96 -13.38 -7.54
CA ASP A 132 -5.28 -13.99 -7.71
C ASP A 132 -5.55 -15.08 -6.67
N ASP A 133 -4.52 -15.56 -5.98
CA ASP A 133 -4.63 -16.51 -4.87
C ASP A 133 -5.01 -15.74 -3.59
N ARG A 134 -5.73 -16.43 -2.70
CA ARG A 134 -6.16 -15.83 -1.45
C ARG A 134 -4.97 -15.63 -0.50
N VAL A 135 -4.74 -14.40 -0.11
CA VAL A 135 -3.82 -14.00 0.97
C VAL A 135 -4.63 -13.21 2.00
N SER A 136 -4.42 -13.46 3.28
CA SER A 136 -5.15 -12.76 4.33
C SER A 136 -4.21 -12.24 5.41
N THR A 137 -4.29 -10.94 5.70
CA THR A 137 -3.58 -10.31 6.82
C THR A 137 -4.26 -10.67 8.12
N MET A 138 -3.59 -11.48 8.93
CA MET A 138 -4.05 -11.96 10.23
C MET A 138 -3.25 -11.33 11.35
N LEU A 139 -3.94 -10.89 12.39
CA LEU A 139 -3.33 -10.29 13.58
C LEU A 139 -3.63 -11.16 14.79
N ASP A 140 -2.58 -11.65 15.45
CA ASP A 140 -2.71 -12.28 16.75
C ASP A 140 -2.74 -11.19 17.82
N THR A 141 -3.84 -11.09 18.54
CA THR A 141 -4.11 -10.02 19.49
C THR A 141 -4.26 -10.57 20.91
N SER A 142 -4.37 -9.68 21.88
CA SER A 142 -4.67 -10.05 23.27
C SER A 142 -6.04 -10.73 23.44
N THR A 143 -6.96 -10.56 22.47
CA THR A 143 -8.33 -11.10 22.51
C THR A 143 -8.56 -12.26 21.55
N GLY A 144 -7.52 -12.69 20.80
CA GLY A 144 -7.57 -13.76 19.81
C GLY A 144 -7.06 -13.32 18.45
N THR A 145 -7.13 -14.21 17.47
CA THR A 145 -6.74 -13.93 16.09
C THR A 145 -7.86 -13.22 15.35
N LEU A 146 -7.53 -12.08 14.70
CA LEU A 146 -8.45 -11.26 13.93
C LEU A 146 -7.94 -11.10 12.50
N THR A 147 -8.87 -10.96 11.54
CA THR A 147 -8.54 -10.42 10.22
C THR A 147 -8.22 -8.93 10.35
N PHE A 148 -7.54 -8.34 9.36
CA PHE A 148 -7.22 -6.91 9.41
C PHE A 148 -8.48 -6.03 9.53
N GLN A 149 -9.54 -6.36 8.80
CA GLN A 149 -10.79 -5.56 8.85
C GLN A 149 -11.50 -5.69 10.20
N GLU A 150 -11.47 -6.86 10.82
CA GLU A 150 -12.00 -7.01 12.19
C GLU A 150 -11.20 -6.16 13.18
N TYR A 151 -9.87 -6.22 13.12
CA TYR A 151 -8.99 -5.42 13.97
C TYR A 151 -9.20 -3.92 13.73
N PHE A 152 -9.16 -3.49 12.47
CA PHE A 152 -9.15 -2.07 12.11
C PHE A 152 -10.53 -1.41 12.27
N VAL A 153 -11.59 -2.06 11.76
CA VAL A 153 -12.94 -1.49 11.71
C VAL A 153 -13.77 -1.88 12.93
N ARG A 154 -13.85 -3.20 13.24
CA ARG A 154 -14.71 -3.68 14.35
C ARG A 154 -14.12 -3.31 15.70
N GLU A 155 -12.84 -3.61 15.92
CA GLU A 155 -12.15 -3.34 17.19
C GLU A 155 -11.52 -1.93 17.23
N ARG A 156 -11.62 -1.15 16.14
CA ARG A 156 -11.08 0.23 16.02
C ARG A 156 -9.60 0.32 16.39
N HIS A 157 -8.84 -0.74 16.07
CA HIS A 157 -7.41 -0.95 16.42
C HIS A 157 -7.06 -0.66 17.89
N GLN A 158 -8.00 -0.91 18.81
CA GLN A 158 -7.79 -0.68 20.26
C GLN A 158 -7.27 -1.90 21.01
N VAL A 159 -7.18 -3.08 20.35
CA VAL A 159 -6.62 -4.30 20.95
C VAL A 159 -5.13 -4.39 20.67
N GLU A 160 -4.37 -4.87 21.67
CA GLU A 160 -2.94 -5.07 21.53
C GLU A 160 -2.63 -6.16 20.50
N VAL A 161 -1.77 -5.83 19.52
CA VAL A 161 -1.28 -6.77 18.50
C VAL A 161 0.05 -7.38 18.97
N ARG A 162 0.14 -8.70 18.93
CA ARG A 162 1.32 -9.48 19.31
C ARG A 162 2.12 -10.00 18.13
N ALA A 163 1.42 -10.33 17.02
CA ALA A 163 2.04 -10.76 15.78
C ALA A 163 1.15 -10.40 14.58
N VAL A 164 1.79 -10.25 13.41
CA VAL A 164 1.12 -10.15 12.11
C VAL A 164 1.66 -11.25 11.22
N ARG A 165 0.79 -11.93 10.50
CA ARG A 165 1.14 -12.93 9.51
C ARG A 165 0.25 -12.79 8.27
N PHE A 166 0.71 -13.33 7.16
CA PHE A 166 0.01 -13.28 5.88
C PHE A 166 -0.35 -14.71 5.46
N ASP A 167 -1.53 -15.16 5.91
CA ASP A 167 -1.99 -16.53 5.66
C ASP A 167 -2.22 -16.73 4.16
N GLY A 168 -1.66 -17.82 3.61
CA GLY A 168 -1.71 -18.16 2.19
C GLY A 168 -0.62 -17.51 1.32
N ALA A 169 0.15 -16.54 1.83
CA ALA A 169 1.14 -15.83 1.02
C ALA A 169 2.23 -16.75 0.46
N GLU A 170 2.79 -17.66 1.26
CA GLU A 170 3.87 -18.56 0.84
C GLU A 170 3.49 -19.47 -0.34
N GLN A 171 2.22 -19.82 -0.48
CA GLN A 171 1.70 -20.67 -1.54
C GLN A 171 1.12 -19.88 -2.71
N SER A 172 0.99 -18.56 -2.56
CA SER A 172 0.42 -17.68 -3.57
C SER A 172 1.43 -17.38 -4.69
N ARG A 173 0.89 -16.94 -5.82
CA ARG A 173 1.67 -16.48 -6.97
C ARG A 173 1.30 -15.03 -7.28
N PRO A 174 2.26 -14.22 -7.77
CA PRO A 174 1.95 -12.89 -8.28
C PRO A 174 0.86 -12.97 -9.36
N ALA A 175 -0.08 -12.05 -9.34
CA ALA A 175 -1.07 -11.97 -10.40
C ALA A 175 -0.42 -11.75 -11.78
N PRO A 176 -1.08 -12.17 -12.87
CA PRO A 176 -0.54 -12.02 -14.21
C PRO A 176 -0.18 -10.56 -14.54
N GLY A 177 1.08 -10.33 -14.92
CA GLY A 177 1.61 -9.02 -15.25
C GLY A 177 2.29 -8.27 -14.11
N VAL A 178 2.25 -8.77 -12.87
CA VAL A 178 2.93 -8.12 -11.72
C VAL A 178 4.45 -8.15 -11.90
N ILE A 179 5.04 -9.33 -12.13
CA ILE A 179 6.49 -9.47 -12.29
C ILE A 179 6.96 -8.76 -13.56
N GLU A 180 6.27 -8.95 -14.68
CA GLU A 180 6.59 -8.29 -15.94
C GLU A 180 6.54 -6.75 -15.81
N SER A 181 5.63 -6.22 -14.99
CA SER A 181 5.58 -4.78 -14.73
C SER A 181 6.79 -4.30 -13.94
N ILE A 182 7.24 -5.05 -12.93
CA ILE A 182 8.45 -4.73 -12.16
C ILE A 182 9.69 -4.73 -13.06
N GLU A 183 9.80 -5.74 -13.93
CA GLU A 183 10.95 -5.90 -14.84
C GLU A 183 11.04 -4.82 -15.91
N ARG A 184 9.89 -4.29 -16.35
CA ARG A 184 9.80 -3.27 -17.41
C ARG A 184 9.61 -1.86 -16.90
N ALA A 185 9.60 -1.65 -15.61
CA ALA A 185 9.40 -0.33 -15.03
C ALA A 185 10.52 0.64 -15.40
N ASP A 186 10.17 1.88 -15.72
CA ASP A 186 11.11 3.00 -15.77
C ASP A 186 11.31 3.62 -14.39
N ALA A 187 10.29 3.52 -13.52
CA ALA A 187 10.36 3.85 -12.09
C ALA A 187 9.32 3.06 -11.31
N ILE A 188 9.65 2.73 -10.06
CA ILE A 188 8.78 2.04 -9.11
C ILE A 188 8.53 2.95 -7.91
N VAL A 189 7.27 3.11 -7.53
CA VAL A 189 6.85 3.99 -6.45
C VAL A 189 6.04 3.22 -5.41
N PHE A 190 6.48 3.23 -4.17
CA PHE A 190 5.67 2.81 -3.03
C PHE A 190 4.88 4.00 -2.51
N ALA A 191 3.57 3.95 -2.63
CA ALA A 191 2.68 4.98 -2.12
C ALA A 191 2.74 5.05 -0.59
N PRO A 192 2.29 6.16 0.06
CA PRO A 192 2.34 6.32 1.52
C PRO A 192 1.30 5.41 2.21
N SER A 193 1.56 4.12 2.14
CA SER A 193 0.75 3.02 2.67
C SER A 193 1.45 2.40 3.88
N ASN A 194 0.67 1.73 4.75
CA ASN A 194 1.22 1.05 5.92
C ASN A 194 2.24 -0.03 5.51
N PRO A 195 3.51 0.08 5.94
CA PRO A 195 4.54 -0.89 5.55
C PRO A 195 4.24 -2.32 5.99
N VAL A 196 3.47 -2.49 7.06
CA VAL A 196 3.17 -3.82 7.64
C VAL A 196 1.94 -4.44 6.97
N THR A 197 0.79 -3.76 6.97
CA THR A 197 -0.48 -4.38 6.57
C THR A 197 -0.93 -4.06 5.15
N SER A 198 -0.38 -3.01 4.53
CA SER A 198 -0.70 -2.69 3.13
C SER A 198 0.39 -3.14 2.16
N ILE A 199 1.65 -2.88 2.47
CA ILE A 199 2.79 -3.26 1.60
C ILE A 199 3.33 -4.64 1.97
N GLY A 200 3.32 -4.99 3.26
CA GLY A 200 3.80 -6.28 3.74
C GLY A 200 3.19 -7.49 3.03
N PRO A 201 1.85 -7.57 2.89
CA PRO A 201 1.22 -8.69 2.16
C PRO A 201 1.67 -8.79 0.71
N ILE A 202 1.85 -7.65 0.01
CA ILE A 202 2.35 -7.63 -1.37
C ILE A 202 3.76 -8.22 -1.44
N LEU A 203 4.63 -7.78 -0.54
CA LEU A 203 6.03 -8.24 -0.48
C LEU A 203 6.18 -9.69 -0.01
N ALA A 204 5.16 -10.24 0.65
CA ALA A 204 5.11 -11.63 1.10
C ALA A 204 4.75 -12.61 -0.03
N VAL A 205 4.17 -12.14 -1.14
CA VAL A 205 3.92 -12.97 -2.33
C VAL A 205 5.27 -13.33 -2.98
N PRO A 206 5.60 -14.64 -3.13
CA PRO A 206 6.88 -15.07 -3.67
C PRO A 206 7.19 -14.47 -5.05
N GLY A 207 8.43 -14.02 -5.25
CA GLY A 207 8.91 -13.42 -6.50
C GLY A 207 8.79 -11.90 -6.57
N ILE A 208 7.88 -11.26 -5.83
CA ILE A 208 7.71 -9.79 -5.88
C ILE A 208 8.94 -9.10 -5.27
N ARG A 209 9.33 -9.46 -4.04
CA ARG A 209 10.49 -8.85 -3.37
C ARG A 209 11.79 -9.13 -4.11
N GLU A 210 11.94 -10.33 -4.67
CA GLU A 210 13.10 -10.70 -5.51
C GLU A 210 13.14 -9.90 -6.81
N GLY A 211 11.98 -9.64 -7.44
CA GLY A 211 11.88 -8.77 -8.61
C GLY A 211 12.33 -7.34 -8.31
N LEU A 212 11.88 -6.79 -7.17
CA LEU A 212 12.28 -5.46 -6.69
C LEU A 212 13.80 -5.35 -6.40
N ARG A 213 14.41 -6.40 -5.91
CA ARG A 213 15.87 -6.45 -5.68
C ARG A 213 16.67 -6.44 -6.96
N ARG A 214 16.13 -7.01 -8.04
CA ARG A 214 16.82 -7.20 -9.33
C ARG A 214 16.51 -6.10 -10.33
N THR A 215 15.47 -5.32 -10.12
CA THR A 215 15.08 -4.27 -11.07
C THR A 215 16.20 -3.25 -11.25
N ALA A 216 16.38 -2.80 -12.49
CA ALA A 216 17.23 -1.66 -12.81
C ALA A 216 16.51 -0.31 -12.59
N ALA A 217 15.19 -0.34 -12.48
CA ALA A 217 14.38 0.85 -12.24
C ALA A 217 14.68 1.44 -10.86
N PRO A 218 14.73 2.77 -10.70
CA PRO A 218 14.78 3.41 -9.40
C PRO A 218 13.52 3.11 -8.61
N VAL A 219 13.70 2.78 -7.33
CA VAL A 219 12.62 2.48 -6.39
C VAL A 219 12.50 3.60 -5.36
N ALA A 220 11.41 4.33 -5.38
CA ALA A 220 11.11 5.37 -4.41
C ALA A 220 9.95 4.96 -3.49
N ALA A 221 10.02 5.33 -2.22
CA ALA A 221 8.89 5.19 -1.29
C ALA A 221 8.52 6.54 -0.69
N VAL A 222 7.22 6.83 -0.60
CA VAL A 222 6.70 7.96 0.15
C VAL A 222 6.38 7.50 1.57
N SER A 223 6.97 8.16 2.56
CA SER A 223 6.77 7.80 3.97
C SER A 223 5.33 8.04 4.43
N PRO A 224 4.68 7.05 5.07
CA PRO A 224 3.41 7.27 5.76
C PRO A 224 3.58 7.88 7.16
N ILE A 225 4.83 8.11 7.60
CA ILE A 225 5.16 8.71 8.89
C ILE A 225 5.50 10.19 8.65
N VAL A 226 4.86 11.07 9.40
CA VAL A 226 5.05 12.53 9.35
C VAL A 226 5.14 13.05 10.78
N GLY A 227 6.16 13.83 11.10
CA GLY A 227 6.37 14.36 12.44
C GLY A 227 6.57 13.27 13.52
N GLY A 228 7.09 12.11 13.12
CA GLY A 228 7.29 10.96 14.03
C GLY A 228 6.03 10.16 14.35
N ALA A 229 4.92 10.41 13.65
CA ALA A 229 3.67 9.68 13.80
C ALA A 229 3.09 9.22 12.45
N ALA A 230 2.31 8.15 12.46
CA ALA A 230 1.56 7.74 11.27
C ALA A 230 0.52 8.81 10.92
N VAL A 231 0.39 9.14 9.61
CA VAL A 231 -0.63 10.09 9.14
C VAL A 231 -2.03 9.58 9.42
N SER A 232 -2.23 8.26 9.38
CA SER A 232 -3.50 7.62 9.69
C SER A 232 -3.31 6.17 10.13
N GLY A 233 -4.24 5.66 10.94
CA GLY A 233 -4.28 4.25 11.35
C GLY A 233 -3.11 3.80 12.23
N PRO A 234 -2.98 2.48 12.45
CA PRO A 234 -2.06 1.89 13.44
C PRO A 234 -0.64 1.65 12.92
N ALA A 235 -0.21 2.27 11.80
CA ALA A 235 1.07 1.95 11.16
C ALA A 235 2.25 2.06 12.14
N GLY A 236 2.27 3.10 12.98
CA GLY A 236 3.36 3.28 13.95
C GLY A 236 3.45 2.17 15.00
N GLU A 237 2.32 1.68 15.50
CA GLU A 237 2.24 0.59 16.47
C GLU A 237 2.66 -0.74 15.84
N LEU A 238 2.14 -1.03 14.65
CA LEU A 238 2.47 -2.24 13.91
C LEU A 238 3.94 -2.28 13.49
N MET A 239 4.53 -1.15 13.11
CA MET A 239 5.96 -1.06 12.84
C MET A 239 6.79 -1.39 14.09
N LYS A 240 6.43 -0.85 15.26
CA LYS A 240 7.11 -1.17 16.52
C LYS A 240 7.02 -2.66 16.86
N MET A 241 5.87 -3.29 16.65
CA MET A 241 5.66 -4.72 16.82
C MET A 241 6.58 -5.55 15.91
N MET A 242 6.85 -5.07 14.67
CA MET A 242 7.82 -5.68 13.74
C MET A 242 9.28 -5.40 14.11
N GLY A 243 9.56 -4.70 15.23
CA GLY A 243 10.91 -4.27 15.60
C GLY A 243 11.44 -3.09 14.77
N TRP A 244 10.56 -2.37 14.06
CA TRP A 244 10.92 -1.17 13.31
C TRP A 244 10.49 0.07 14.10
N PRO A 245 11.36 1.07 14.29
CA PRO A 245 10.94 2.33 14.93
C PRO A 245 9.84 3.01 14.10
N SER A 246 8.88 3.66 14.77
CA SER A 246 7.82 4.45 14.10
C SER A 246 8.38 5.79 13.60
N THR A 247 9.37 5.73 12.70
CA THR A 247 10.12 6.87 12.15
C THR A 247 10.48 6.59 10.70
N LEU A 248 11.07 7.57 10.02
CA LEU A 248 11.61 7.41 8.66
C LEU A 248 12.64 6.26 8.59
N ALA A 249 13.45 6.09 9.62
CA ALA A 249 14.41 4.99 9.69
C ALA A 249 13.72 3.61 9.70
N GLY A 250 12.58 3.49 10.37
CA GLY A 250 11.80 2.25 10.34
C GLY A 250 11.15 1.98 8.99
N VAL A 251 10.70 3.02 8.27
CA VAL A 251 10.21 2.85 6.89
C VAL A 251 11.35 2.44 5.97
N ALA A 252 12.52 3.08 6.07
CA ALA A 252 13.71 2.68 5.32
C ALA A 252 14.10 1.23 5.62
N LYS A 253 14.03 0.81 6.90
CA LYS A 253 14.33 -0.57 7.32
C LYS A 253 13.37 -1.60 6.73
N ALA A 254 12.09 -1.27 6.58
CA ALA A 254 11.11 -2.17 5.97
C ALA A 254 11.43 -2.52 4.51
N TYR A 255 12.15 -1.62 3.81
CA TYR A 255 12.46 -1.68 2.38
C TYR A 255 13.96 -1.68 2.08
N GLU A 256 14.81 -1.91 3.08
CA GLU A 256 16.27 -1.71 3.02
C GLU A 256 17.00 -2.45 1.89
N ASP A 257 16.41 -3.51 1.38
CA ASP A 257 17.04 -4.40 0.40
C ASP A 257 16.75 -4.02 -1.07
N PHE A 258 15.86 -3.03 -1.30
CA PHE A 258 15.52 -2.58 -2.66
C PHE A 258 15.26 -1.07 -2.80
N LEU A 259 15.13 -0.32 -1.70
CA LEU A 259 14.78 1.10 -1.74
C LEU A 259 15.97 1.96 -2.15
N ASP A 260 15.78 2.85 -3.14
CA ASP A 260 16.78 3.82 -3.58
C ASP A 260 16.52 5.23 -3.02
N VAL A 261 15.24 5.63 -2.92
CA VAL A 261 14.84 6.98 -2.47
C VAL A 261 13.71 6.89 -1.45
N LEU A 262 13.87 7.56 -0.31
CA LEU A 262 12.79 7.77 0.65
C LEU A 262 12.34 9.23 0.60
N VAL A 263 11.08 9.45 0.22
CA VAL A 263 10.44 10.76 0.19
C VAL A 263 9.73 10.99 1.51
N ALA A 264 10.15 12.00 2.25
CA ALA A 264 9.64 12.34 3.57
C ALA A 264 8.96 13.72 3.60
N ASP A 265 8.14 13.96 4.60
CA ASP A 265 7.52 15.27 4.78
C ASP A 265 8.53 16.30 5.27
N ARG A 266 8.34 17.56 4.84
CA ARG A 266 9.21 18.70 5.25
C ARG A 266 9.23 18.91 6.76
N THR A 267 8.19 18.50 7.49
CA THR A 267 8.13 18.62 8.94
C THR A 267 9.17 17.72 9.62
N ASP A 268 9.55 16.61 8.98
CA ASP A 268 10.55 15.68 9.48
C ASP A 268 12.00 16.19 9.26
N ALA A 269 12.23 17.13 8.34
CA ALA A 269 13.56 17.66 8.05
C ALA A 269 14.23 18.31 9.29
N LYS A 270 13.43 18.96 10.12
CA LYS A 270 13.91 19.61 11.36
C LYS A 270 14.24 18.62 12.49
N ALA A 271 13.59 17.47 12.49
CA ALA A 271 13.84 16.41 13.51
C ALA A 271 15.13 15.63 13.20
N ILE A 272 15.60 15.63 11.96
CA ILE A 272 16.66 14.75 11.46
C ILE A 272 18.06 15.28 11.76
N SER A 273 18.27 16.58 11.99
CA SER A 273 19.61 17.06 12.45
C SER A 273 20.08 16.29 13.71
N ASN A 274 19.16 15.81 14.52
CA ASN A 274 19.43 14.97 15.68
C ASN A 274 19.42 13.47 15.38
N GLN A 275 18.72 13.01 14.32
CA GLN A 275 18.60 11.58 13.99
C GLN A 275 19.64 11.08 12.98
N GLN A 276 20.22 11.93 12.14
CA GLN A 276 21.37 11.60 11.30
C GLN A 276 22.55 11.07 12.13
N SER A 277 22.70 11.59 13.35
CA SER A 277 23.66 11.05 14.32
C SER A 277 23.34 9.60 14.71
N ALA A 278 22.06 9.23 14.84
CA ALA A 278 21.64 7.89 15.23
C ALA A 278 21.75 6.88 14.10
N VAL A 279 21.39 7.25 12.86
CA VAL A 279 21.53 6.39 11.68
C VAL A 279 23.02 6.14 11.37
N SER A 280 23.86 7.15 11.49
CA SER A 280 25.32 7.02 11.37
C SER A 280 25.91 6.14 12.48
N GLN A 281 25.35 6.17 13.71
CA GLN A 281 25.79 5.33 14.81
C GLN A 281 25.35 3.86 14.64
N ILE A 282 24.20 3.58 14.06
CA ILE A 282 23.75 2.21 13.72
C ILE A 282 24.66 1.62 12.64
N ALA A 283 25.01 2.40 11.63
CA ALA A 283 25.98 1.99 10.59
C ALA A 283 27.39 1.77 11.13
N ALA A 284 27.81 2.54 12.16
CA ALA A 284 29.11 2.39 12.81
C ALA A 284 29.16 1.20 13.79
N GLY A 285 28.04 0.86 14.44
CA GLY A 285 27.95 -0.26 15.38
C GLY A 285 28.02 -1.65 14.71
N HIS A 286 27.70 -1.75 13.42
CA HIS A 286 27.79 -3.02 12.67
C HIS A 286 29.18 -3.32 12.08
N ARG A 287 30.18 -2.46 12.31
CA ARG A 287 31.57 -2.73 11.90
C ARG A 287 32.38 -3.59 12.85
N ALA A 288 31.81 -4.03 13.96
CA ALA A 288 32.56 -4.75 15.01
C ALA A 288 32.43 -6.28 14.97
N ASP A 289 31.71 -6.89 14.05
CA ASP A 289 31.66 -8.35 13.96
C ASP A 289 31.96 -8.83 12.52
N SER A 290 33.26 -8.95 12.27
CA SER A 290 33.84 -9.44 11.02
C SER A 290 33.87 -10.96 11.01
N ARG A 291 32.78 -11.62 10.66
CA ARG A 291 32.76 -13.01 10.09
C ARG A 291 31.34 -13.42 9.70
N SER A 292 30.78 -12.81 8.67
CA SER A 292 29.83 -13.48 7.79
C SER A 292 29.92 -12.85 6.41
N THR A 293 30.32 -13.66 5.48
CA THR A 293 30.42 -13.37 4.07
C THR A 293 29.05 -13.07 3.47
N ILE A 294 29.03 -12.05 2.56
CA ILE A 294 28.04 -11.82 1.53
C ILE A 294 26.80 -11.07 1.98
N HIS A 295 26.89 -9.74 1.96
CA HIS A 295 26.00 -8.82 1.25
C HIS A 295 26.65 -7.44 1.34
N ASP A 296 26.97 -6.86 0.18
CA ASP A 296 27.32 -5.46 0.05
C ASP A 296 26.10 -4.66 0.58
N PRO A 297 26.22 -3.90 1.68
CA PRO A 297 25.12 -3.09 2.13
C PRO A 297 24.87 -2.04 1.03
N ARG A 298 23.76 -2.14 0.30
CA ARG A 298 23.33 -1.07 -0.59
C ARG A 298 23.46 0.23 0.20
N SER A 299 23.98 1.26 -0.42
CA SER A 299 24.05 2.60 0.16
C SER A 299 22.68 2.96 0.75
N LEU A 300 22.64 3.56 1.93
CA LEU A 300 21.38 4.02 2.55
C LEU A 300 20.56 4.78 1.50
N PRO A 301 19.23 4.61 1.45
CA PRO A 301 18.41 5.29 0.47
C PRO A 301 18.58 6.80 0.58
N SER A 302 18.59 7.47 -0.55
CA SER A 302 18.60 8.93 -0.60
C SER A 302 17.34 9.48 0.08
N LEU A 303 17.49 10.39 1.03
CA LEU A 303 16.37 10.99 1.75
C LEU A 303 16.07 12.38 1.17
N VAL A 304 14.87 12.57 0.66
CA VAL A 304 14.41 13.83 0.06
C VAL A 304 13.12 14.31 0.72
N TYR A 305 12.88 15.62 0.72
CA TYR A 305 11.78 16.23 1.49
C TYR A 305 10.87 17.08 0.62
N THR A 306 9.56 16.86 0.78
CA THR A 306 8.52 17.68 0.17
C THR A 306 7.29 17.74 1.07
N ASN A 307 6.20 18.37 0.65
CA ASN A 307 4.90 18.19 1.29
C ASN A 307 4.33 16.83 0.87
N THR A 308 4.17 15.90 1.83
CA THR A 308 3.57 14.59 1.56
C THR A 308 2.10 14.50 1.96
N ILE A 309 1.55 15.56 2.54
CA ILE A 309 0.14 15.61 2.96
C ILE A 309 -0.74 16.06 1.80
N MET A 310 -1.52 15.13 1.27
CA MET A 310 -2.39 15.32 0.11
C MET A 310 -3.81 15.71 0.53
N ARG A 311 -4.12 17.01 0.60
CA ARG A 311 -5.44 17.54 0.94
C ARG A 311 -6.25 17.95 -0.29
N SER A 312 -5.58 18.39 -1.34
CA SER A 312 -6.17 18.88 -2.59
C SER A 312 -5.67 18.10 -3.81
N ALA A 313 -6.31 18.30 -4.96
CA ALA A 313 -5.81 17.77 -6.22
C ALA A 313 -4.43 18.32 -6.58
N GLY A 314 -4.15 19.59 -6.24
CA GLY A 314 -2.85 20.21 -6.39
C GLY A 314 -1.77 19.51 -5.57
N ASP A 315 -2.01 19.25 -4.28
CA ASP A 315 -1.04 18.54 -3.43
C ASP A 315 -0.71 17.14 -3.98
N LYS A 316 -1.72 16.43 -4.48
CA LYS A 316 -1.54 15.09 -5.08
C LYS A 316 -0.64 15.15 -6.31
N ARG A 317 -0.89 16.13 -7.19
CA ARG A 317 -0.10 16.35 -8.39
C ARG A 317 1.33 16.77 -8.06
N GLU A 318 1.53 17.76 -7.18
CA GLU A 318 2.85 18.23 -6.77
C GLU A 318 3.70 17.12 -6.16
N LEU A 319 3.09 16.28 -5.30
CA LEU A 319 3.79 15.12 -4.73
C LEU A 319 4.16 14.11 -5.81
N ALA A 320 3.27 13.84 -6.77
CA ALA A 320 3.53 12.91 -7.87
C ALA A 320 4.68 13.41 -8.76
N GLU A 321 4.67 14.69 -9.17
CA GLU A 321 5.76 15.33 -9.93
C GLU A 321 7.10 15.22 -9.18
N PHE A 322 7.09 15.51 -7.87
CA PHE A 322 8.28 15.44 -7.04
C PHE A 322 8.85 14.02 -6.95
N VAL A 323 8.00 13.01 -6.72
CA VAL A 323 8.42 11.59 -6.63
C VAL A 323 9.04 11.13 -7.95
N LEU A 324 8.42 11.44 -9.09
CA LEU A 324 8.96 11.09 -10.40
C LEU A 324 10.29 11.77 -10.68
N HIS A 325 10.42 13.05 -10.30
CA HIS A 325 11.69 13.76 -10.41
C HIS A 325 12.78 13.15 -9.53
N ALA A 326 12.44 12.75 -8.31
CA ALA A 326 13.37 12.07 -7.40
C ALA A 326 13.84 10.71 -7.95
N CYS A 327 12.98 9.97 -8.67
CA CYS A 327 13.36 8.75 -9.39
C CYS A 327 14.29 9.03 -10.57
N ALA A 328 14.12 10.17 -11.27
CA ALA A 328 14.93 10.53 -12.43
C ALA A 328 16.31 11.11 -12.07
N ALA A 329 16.53 11.52 -10.83
CA ALA A 329 17.82 12.03 -10.37
C ALA A 329 18.89 10.92 -10.47
N PRO A 330 20.17 11.26 -10.85
CA PRO A 330 21.23 10.27 -10.92
C PRO A 330 21.38 9.55 -9.59
N GLN A 331 21.05 8.28 -9.57
CA GLN A 331 21.31 7.38 -8.44
C GLN A 331 22.80 7.03 -8.44
N ALA A 332 23.43 6.92 -7.28
CA ALA A 332 24.76 6.34 -7.17
C ALA A 332 24.68 4.95 -7.83
N THR A 333 25.50 4.72 -8.87
CA THR A 333 25.46 3.57 -9.78
C THR A 333 25.33 2.28 -8.97
N LYS A 334 24.28 1.50 -9.23
CA LYS A 334 24.16 0.13 -8.74
C LYS A 334 25.32 -0.65 -9.38
N ALA A 335 26.41 -0.89 -8.62
CA ALA A 335 27.56 -1.67 -9.05
C ALA A 335 27.30 -3.16 -8.91
#